data_bc91fe7003d552536ae6053a5f7be683
#
_entry.id   bc91fe7003d552536ae6053a5f7be683
#
_cell.length_a   1.000
_cell.length_b   1.000
_cell.length_c   1.000
_cell.angle_alpha   90.00
_cell.angle_beta   90.00
_cell.angle_gamma   90.00
#
_symmetry.space_group_name_H-M   'P 1'
#
loop_
_entity.id
_entity.type
_entity.pdbx_description
1 polymer ?
#
loop_
_entity_poly.entity_id
_entity_poly.type
_entity_poly.pdbx_seq_one_letter_code
_entity_poly.pdbx_strand_id
1 'polypeptide(L)'
;MRTTIRLLLCLAALTLVGTAAAVTATGQFRASLTATTHSPTVNGRWTYYISARTLKGKRLHGSAHVQVFEHGKRVNIIGWHEFTGSYHQGYRWPVSTRGHKYVFQALIIATGANGKKSQLRLNYSVSPK
;
A
#
# COMPACT_ATOMS: atom_id res chain seq x y z
N MET A 1 -36.08 -36.68 12.42
CA MET A 1 -35.14 -35.83 13.17
C MET A 1 -34.04 -35.38 12.23
N ARG A 2 -34.08 -34.12 11.86
CA ARG A 2 -33.04 -33.50 11.02
C ARG A 2 -32.16 -32.67 11.90
N THR A 3 -30.91 -33.10 12.10
CA THR A 3 -29.91 -32.34 12.85
C THR A 3 -29.27 -31.33 11.89
N THR A 4 -29.62 -30.07 12.07
CA THR A 4 -29.00 -28.98 11.31
C THR A 4 -27.66 -28.66 11.96
N ILE A 5 -26.59 -29.12 11.35
CA ILE A 5 -25.23 -28.67 11.75
C ILE A 5 -25.05 -27.28 11.23
N ARG A 6 -25.14 -26.30 12.11
CA ARG A 6 -24.71 -24.93 11.80
C ARG A 6 -23.19 -24.89 11.84
N LEU A 7 -22.60 -24.86 10.66
CA LEU A 7 -21.18 -24.53 10.52
C LEU A 7 -20.99 -23.08 10.89
N LEU A 8 -20.48 -22.84 12.10
CA LEU A 8 -20.00 -21.52 12.47
C LEU A 8 -18.70 -21.29 11.72
N LEU A 9 -18.77 -20.50 10.65
CA LEU A 9 -17.59 -19.96 10.00
C LEU A 9 -17.01 -18.88 10.94
N CYS A 10 -16.04 -19.24 11.75
CA CYS A 10 -15.20 -18.27 12.43
C CYS A 10 -14.34 -17.56 11.38
N LEU A 11 -14.80 -16.40 10.95
CA LEU A 11 -13.94 -15.47 10.23
C LEU A 11 -12.90 -14.98 11.24
N ALA A 12 -11.73 -15.59 11.27
CA ALA A 12 -10.58 -15.05 11.97
C ALA A 12 -10.15 -13.80 11.18
N ALA A 13 -10.61 -12.63 11.62
CA ALA A 13 -10.04 -11.38 11.21
C ALA A 13 -8.61 -11.36 11.71
N LEU A 14 -7.64 -11.64 10.82
CA LEU A 14 -6.24 -11.42 11.10
C LEU A 14 -6.03 -9.90 11.14
N THR A 15 -6.20 -9.32 12.30
CA THR A 15 -5.70 -7.97 12.56
C THR A 15 -4.19 -8.06 12.66
N LEU A 16 -3.51 -7.78 11.57
CA LEU A 16 -2.08 -7.51 11.59
C LEU A 16 -1.87 -6.21 12.36
N VAL A 17 -1.71 -6.33 13.68
CA VAL A 17 -1.29 -5.22 14.54
C VAL A 17 0.20 -5.04 14.34
N GLY A 18 0.55 -3.91 13.77
CA GLY A 18 1.92 -3.41 13.81
C GLY A 18 2.66 -3.61 12.51
N THR A 19 3.25 -2.55 12.16
CA THR A 19 4.43 -2.36 11.35
C THR A 19 4.23 -2.31 9.85
N ALA A 20 4.27 -1.12 9.40
CA ALA A 20 5.17 -0.66 8.37
C ALA A 20 4.89 -1.12 6.95
N ALA A 21 4.19 -2.20 6.69
CA ALA A 21 3.99 -2.68 5.33
C ALA A 21 2.52 -2.92 5.03
N ALA A 22 1.99 -2.19 4.05
CA ALA A 22 0.77 -2.62 3.39
C ALA A 22 1.14 -3.66 2.35
N VAL A 23 0.84 -4.93 2.60
CA VAL A 23 0.97 -6.01 1.64
C VAL A 23 -0.41 -6.52 1.31
N THR A 24 -0.78 -6.47 0.03
CA THR A 24 -2.07 -6.94 -0.44
C THR A 24 -1.90 -7.82 -1.67
N ALA A 25 -2.73 -8.83 -1.80
CA ALA A 25 -2.77 -9.70 -2.95
C ALA A 25 -4.18 -9.74 -3.55
N THR A 26 -4.25 -9.74 -4.87
CA THR A 26 -5.41 -10.24 -5.61
C THR A 26 -5.17 -11.72 -5.91
N GLY A 27 -6.10 -12.42 -6.56
CA GLY A 27 -5.82 -13.73 -7.14
C GLY A 27 -4.74 -13.73 -8.24
N GLN A 28 -4.22 -12.54 -8.64
CA GLN A 28 -3.36 -12.36 -9.79
C GLN A 28 -1.92 -11.96 -9.42
N PHE A 29 -1.75 -11.12 -8.43
CA PHE A 29 -0.42 -10.63 -8.03
C PHE A 29 -0.42 -10.13 -6.59
N ARG A 30 0.77 -9.94 -6.04
CA ARG A 30 1.01 -9.30 -4.75
C ARG A 30 1.66 -7.95 -4.96
N ALA A 31 1.22 -6.97 -4.18
CA ALA A 31 1.85 -5.66 -4.12
C ALA A 31 2.15 -5.28 -2.69
N SER A 32 3.16 -4.45 -2.50
CA SER A 32 3.52 -3.91 -1.19
C SER A 32 3.80 -2.41 -1.27
N LEU A 33 3.50 -1.73 -0.18
CA LEU A 33 3.88 -0.35 0.08
C LEU A 33 4.48 -0.28 1.47
N THR A 34 5.73 0.11 1.55
CA THR A 34 6.45 0.30 2.82
C THR A 34 7.12 1.67 2.82
N ALA A 35 7.56 2.13 3.96
CA ALA A 35 8.36 3.34 4.07
C ALA A 35 9.31 3.27 5.26
N THR A 36 10.21 4.23 5.35
CA THR A 36 11.25 4.29 6.37
C THR A 36 10.67 4.31 7.79
N THR A 37 9.58 5.07 7.97
CA THR A 37 8.90 5.21 9.27
C THR A 37 7.50 5.76 9.07
N HIS A 38 6.60 5.47 10.02
CA HIS A 38 5.28 6.11 10.09
C HIS A 38 5.32 7.55 10.63
N SER A 39 6.43 7.95 11.23
CA SER A 39 6.61 9.25 11.88
C SER A 39 7.83 9.98 11.34
N PRO A 40 7.82 10.40 10.06
CA PRO A 40 8.94 11.13 9.48
C PRO A 40 9.14 12.47 10.19
N THR A 41 10.40 12.89 10.30
CA THR A 41 10.71 14.27 10.67
C THR A 41 10.43 15.19 9.50
N VAL A 42 9.72 16.30 9.73
CA VAL A 42 9.46 17.29 8.68
C VAL A 42 10.76 17.81 8.10
N ASN A 43 10.78 18.07 6.78
CA ASN A 43 11.95 18.44 5.98
C ASN A 43 13.10 17.41 5.99
N GLY A 44 12.96 16.31 6.73
CA GLY A 44 13.91 15.21 6.72
C GLY A 44 13.70 14.30 5.51
N ARG A 45 14.67 13.43 5.29
CA ARG A 45 14.59 12.42 4.24
C ARG A 45 13.65 11.30 4.69
N TRP A 46 12.63 11.02 3.89
CA TRP A 46 11.75 9.90 4.04
C TRP A 46 11.62 9.18 2.71
N THR A 47 11.69 7.86 2.71
CA THR A 47 11.66 7.06 1.48
C THR A 47 10.55 6.04 1.57
N TYR A 48 9.78 5.90 0.51
CA TYR A 48 8.81 4.84 0.35
C TYR A 48 9.23 3.85 -0.73
N TYR A 49 8.73 2.63 -0.60
CA TYR A 49 9.06 1.49 -1.44
C TYR A 49 7.78 0.81 -1.90
N ILE A 50 7.70 0.55 -3.20
CA ILE A 50 6.59 -0.13 -3.83
C ILE A 50 7.12 -1.40 -4.49
N SER A 51 6.36 -2.49 -4.42
CA SER A 51 6.70 -3.71 -5.15
C SER A 51 5.45 -4.33 -5.78
N ALA A 52 5.66 -5.05 -6.90
CA ALA A 52 4.65 -5.89 -7.53
C ALA A 52 5.30 -7.18 -8.00
N ARG A 53 4.73 -8.31 -7.59
CA ARG A 53 5.24 -9.65 -7.88
C ARG A 53 4.10 -10.60 -8.17
N THR A 54 4.35 -11.63 -8.98
CA THR A 54 3.41 -12.75 -9.10
C THR A 54 3.21 -13.42 -7.74
N LEU A 55 2.19 -14.25 -7.62
CA LEU A 55 1.97 -15.04 -6.41
C LEU A 55 3.15 -15.97 -6.08
N LYS A 56 3.95 -16.33 -7.09
CA LYS A 56 5.19 -17.13 -6.95
C LYS A 56 6.45 -16.28 -6.70
N GLY A 57 6.30 -14.97 -6.57
CA GLY A 57 7.40 -14.07 -6.25
C GLY A 57 8.17 -13.50 -7.44
N LYS A 58 7.76 -13.78 -8.68
CA LYS A 58 8.42 -13.22 -9.88
C LYS A 58 8.10 -11.74 -10.03
N ARG A 59 9.09 -10.94 -10.41
CA ARG A 59 8.95 -9.51 -10.65
C ARG A 59 7.97 -9.22 -11.78
N LEU A 60 7.07 -8.25 -11.54
CA LEU A 60 6.10 -7.78 -12.53
C LEU A 60 6.41 -6.37 -12.97
N HIS A 61 6.13 -6.09 -14.24
CA HIS A 61 6.02 -4.72 -14.73
C HIS A 61 4.68 -4.15 -14.30
N GLY A 62 4.70 -2.95 -13.74
CA GLY A 62 3.52 -2.26 -13.28
C GLY A 62 3.70 -0.75 -13.28
N SER A 63 2.62 -0.07 -12.95
CA SER A 63 2.61 1.36 -12.68
C SER A 63 1.96 1.64 -11.33
N ALA A 64 2.41 2.69 -10.67
CA ALA A 64 1.88 3.14 -9.40
C ALA A 64 1.48 4.60 -9.47
N HIS A 65 0.27 4.91 -9.04
CA HIS A 65 -0.18 6.28 -8.81
C HIS A 65 -0.15 6.57 -7.32
N VAL A 66 0.67 7.54 -6.94
CA VAL A 66 0.92 7.86 -5.54
C VAL A 66 0.28 9.19 -5.17
N GLN A 67 -0.51 9.16 -4.10
CA GLN A 67 -1.29 10.30 -3.60
C GLN A 67 -1.21 10.38 -2.08
N VAL A 68 -1.47 11.55 -1.56
CA VAL A 68 -1.53 11.82 -0.12
C VAL A 68 -2.93 12.33 0.25
N PHE A 69 -3.51 11.73 1.29
CA PHE A 69 -4.83 12.07 1.81
C PHE A 69 -4.74 12.54 3.25
N GLU A 70 -5.59 13.49 3.61
CA GLU A 70 -5.86 13.91 4.98
C GLU A 70 -7.37 13.92 5.21
N HIS A 71 -7.83 13.21 6.24
CA HIS A 71 -9.27 13.08 6.54
C HIS A 71 -10.12 12.66 5.33
N GLY A 72 -9.62 11.72 4.53
CA GLY A 72 -10.30 11.23 3.33
C GLY A 72 -10.25 12.17 2.12
N LYS A 73 -9.63 13.34 2.26
CA LYS A 73 -9.43 14.31 1.17
C LYS A 73 -8.03 14.20 0.60
N ARG A 74 -7.93 14.14 -0.72
CA ARG A 74 -6.64 14.21 -1.39
C ARG A 74 -6.04 15.62 -1.23
N VAL A 75 -4.86 15.68 -0.62
CA VAL A 75 -4.13 16.93 -0.39
C VAL A 75 -2.89 17.08 -1.26
N ASN A 76 -2.40 15.98 -1.84
CA ASN A 76 -1.28 16.03 -2.78
C ASN A 76 -1.32 14.85 -3.75
N ILE A 77 -0.73 15.05 -4.93
CA ILE A 77 -0.51 14.03 -5.95
C ILE A 77 0.99 13.99 -6.22
N ILE A 78 1.61 12.84 -5.98
CA ILE A 78 3.04 12.65 -6.29
C ILE A 78 3.20 12.23 -7.75
N GLY A 79 2.27 11.45 -8.28
CA GLY A 79 2.17 11.14 -9.69
C GLY A 79 2.23 9.66 -10.04
N TRP A 80 2.38 9.38 -11.33
CA TRP A 80 2.51 8.04 -11.88
C TRP A 80 3.97 7.67 -12.06
N HIS A 81 4.30 6.41 -11.72
CA HIS A 81 5.63 5.84 -11.90
C HIS A 81 5.50 4.45 -12.50
N GLU A 82 6.24 4.19 -13.56
CA GLU A 82 6.38 2.83 -14.10
C GLU A 82 7.59 2.15 -13.47
N PHE A 83 7.47 0.85 -13.21
CA PHE A 83 8.52 0.08 -12.58
C PHE A 83 8.44 -1.40 -12.93
N THR A 84 9.54 -2.13 -12.73
CA THR A 84 9.57 -3.59 -12.80
C THR A 84 10.06 -4.15 -11.48
N GLY A 85 9.20 -4.92 -10.82
CA GLY A 85 9.47 -5.55 -9.54
C GLY A 85 9.37 -4.61 -8.36
N SER A 86 10.15 -3.54 -8.32
CA SER A 86 10.17 -2.58 -7.22
C SER A 86 10.52 -1.17 -7.68
N TYR A 87 10.09 -0.21 -6.88
CA TYR A 87 10.34 1.21 -7.06
C TYR A 87 10.48 1.87 -5.69
N HIS A 88 11.36 2.83 -5.58
CA HIS A 88 11.48 3.65 -4.37
C HIS A 88 11.72 5.10 -4.73
N GLN A 89 11.26 5.99 -3.88
CA GLN A 89 11.45 7.43 -4.02
C GLN A 89 11.49 8.11 -2.66
N GLY A 90 12.29 9.16 -2.57
CA GLY A 90 12.29 10.06 -1.43
C GLY A 90 11.15 11.07 -1.52
N TYR A 91 10.62 11.41 -0.37
CA TYR A 91 9.63 12.47 -0.20
C TYR A 91 9.98 13.28 1.05
N ARG A 92 9.79 14.58 1.00
CA ARG A 92 9.98 15.47 2.14
C ARG A 92 8.63 16.00 2.60
N TRP A 93 8.30 15.71 3.83
CA TRP A 93 7.08 16.21 4.45
C TRP A 93 7.28 17.69 4.83
N PRO A 94 6.47 18.63 4.31
CA PRO A 94 6.59 20.05 4.64
C PRO A 94 6.40 20.32 6.13
N VAL A 95 6.98 21.40 6.64
CA VAL A 95 6.84 21.81 8.06
C VAL A 95 5.37 21.95 8.45
N SER A 96 4.52 22.40 7.54
CA SER A 96 3.08 22.54 7.75
C SER A 96 2.35 21.22 8.04
N THR A 97 2.97 20.08 7.74
CA THR A 97 2.38 18.76 8.00
C THR A 97 2.60 18.25 9.42
N ARG A 98 3.45 18.93 10.20
CA ARG A 98 3.78 18.54 11.56
C ARG A 98 2.53 18.41 12.43
N GLY A 99 2.36 17.28 13.11
CA GLY A 99 1.24 17.03 13.99
C GLY A 99 -0.06 16.61 13.30
N HIS A 100 -0.07 16.56 11.97
CA HIS A 100 -1.21 16.07 11.20
C HIS A 100 -1.07 14.58 10.91
N LYS A 101 -2.18 13.94 10.57
CA LYS A 101 -2.22 12.52 10.18
C LYS A 101 -2.61 12.42 8.72
N TYR A 102 -1.81 11.68 7.97
CA TYR A 102 -2.00 11.47 6.54
C TYR A 102 -2.11 9.98 6.21
N VAL A 103 -2.73 9.70 5.09
CA VAL A 103 -2.66 8.40 4.42
C VAL A 103 -1.89 8.59 3.11
N PHE A 104 -0.76 7.93 3.01
CA PHE A 104 0.02 7.82 1.79
C PHE A 104 -0.50 6.62 1.02
N GLN A 105 -0.99 6.83 -0.19
CA GLN A 105 -1.68 5.81 -0.96
C GLN A 105 -0.98 5.54 -2.27
N ALA A 106 -0.79 4.27 -2.60
CA ALA A 106 -0.35 3.81 -3.91
C ALA A 106 -1.46 2.98 -4.57
N LEU A 107 -1.89 3.40 -5.74
CA LEU A 107 -2.70 2.58 -6.63
C LEU A 107 -1.74 1.87 -7.59
N ILE A 108 -1.64 0.55 -7.48
CA ILE A 108 -0.73 -0.26 -8.26
C ILE A 108 -1.52 -1.02 -9.31
N ILE A 109 -1.12 -0.87 -10.57
CA ILE A 109 -1.69 -1.58 -11.71
C ILE A 109 -0.61 -2.47 -12.30
N ALA A 110 -0.89 -3.77 -12.41
CA ALA A 110 0.03 -4.73 -12.98
C ALA A 110 -0.72 -5.80 -13.79
N THR A 111 -0.03 -6.43 -14.71
CA THR A 111 -0.56 -7.56 -15.46
C THR A 111 -0.26 -8.85 -14.68
N GLY A 112 -1.32 -9.51 -14.24
CA GLY A 112 -1.21 -10.75 -13.48
C GLY A 112 -0.95 -11.98 -14.33
N ALA A 113 -0.93 -13.15 -13.68
CA ALA A 113 -0.63 -14.43 -14.30
C ALA A 113 -1.60 -14.84 -15.41
N ASN A 114 -2.83 -14.33 -15.39
CA ASN A 114 -3.84 -14.58 -16.43
C ASN A 114 -3.73 -13.63 -17.64
N GLY A 115 -2.70 -12.78 -17.72
CA GLY A 115 -2.52 -11.78 -18.77
C GLY A 115 -3.44 -10.56 -18.65
N LYS A 116 -4.28 -10.49 -17.63
CA LYS A 116 -5.18 -9.35 -17.39
C LYS A 116 -4.56 -8.34 -16.44
N LYS A 117 -4.82 -7.05 -16.71
CA LYS A 117 -4.46 -5.99 -15.76
C LYS A 117 -5.38 -6.05 -14.55
N SER A 118 -4.78 -5.97 -13.38
CA SER A 118 -5.47 -5.84 -12.10
C SER A 118 -4.90 -4.67 -11.33
N GLN A 119 -5.67 -4.12 -10.41
CA GLN A 119 -5.24 -3.01 -9.58
C GLN A 119 -5.39 -3.33 -8.10
N LEU A 120 -4.45 -2.82 -7.32
CA LEU A 120 -4.46 -2.85 -5.86
C LEU A 120 -4.23 -1.46 -5.32
N ARG A 121 -5.00 -1.09 -4.32
CA ARG A 121 -4.86 0.17 -3.62
C ARG A 121 -4.30 -0.10 -2.22
N LEU A 122 -3.14 0.46 -1.94
CA LEU A 122 -2.41 0.26 -0.70
C LEU A 122 -2.30 1.57 0.06
N ASN A 123 -2.50 1.52 1.36
CA ASN A 123 -2.45 2.68 2.25
C ASN A 123 -1.33 2.52 3.27
N TYR A 124 -0.68 3.63 3.58
CA TYR A 124 0.36 3.70 4.60
C TYR A 124 0.12 4.96 5.44
N SER A 125 -0.11 4.79 6.74
CA SER A 125 -0.37 5.92 7.62
C SER A 125 0.92 6.66 7.97
N VAL A 126 0.86 7.99 7.96
CA VAL A 126 2.01 8.85 8.22
C VAL A 126 1.60 9.97 9.17
N SER A 127 2.40 10.19 10.20
CA SER A 127 2.23 11.28 11.17
C SER A 127 3.55 12.03 11.30
N PRO A 128 3.79 13.07 10.48
CA PRO A 128 5.02 13.87 10.55
C PRO A 128 5.21 14.56 11.90
N LYS A 129 6.44 14.64 12.34
CA LYS A 129 6.83 15.25 13.64
C LYS A 129 7.96 16.27 13.52
#